data_2556e62519226d745c5da5b84db613eb
#
_entry.id   2556e62519226d745c5da5b84db613eb
#
_cell.length_a   1.000
_cell.length_b   1.000
_cell.length_c   1.000
_cell.angle_alpha   90.00
_cell.angle_beta   90.00
_cell.angle_gamma   90.00
#
_symmetry.space_group_name_H-M   'P 1'
#
loop_
_entity.id
_entity.type
_entity.pdbx_description
1 polymer ?
#
loop_
_entity_poly.entity_id
_entity_poly.type
_entity_poly.pdbx_seq_one_letter_code
_entity_poly.pdbx_strand_id
1 'polypeptide(L)'
;MSSDEEFLDCADASSRSPWVNLSDEASFEELVEEAKAASLEDAEAEKEVVPAVAETRSVSSSSDGAETEEEEEEELEEIISPEAMQSMVVSATALKEEGNTHFSQSAFPEAMQAYSNALTSLPHKVATESEASKLKAILLCNRAACHLSLCSWSDVVTDCDEALTCQPGYVKAVVRRATAYEQLEKLREALNDWKVVLESPDALPAMRNKARASIAKLEPIVKAKEEKEKEEMMGKLKDLGNMILGNFGLSTDNFQMVQDPNTGGYSVNFKQ
;
A
#
# COMPACT_ATOMS: atom_id res chain seq x y z
N MET A 1 17.14 -34.05 -7.18
CA MET A 1 17.69 -32.71 -7.31
C MET A 1 16.95 -31.88 -6.29
N SER A 2 17.58 -31.67 -5.16
CA SER A 2 17.05 -31.00 -3.98
C SER A 2 17.16 -29.50 -4.23
N SER A 3 16.05 -28.78 -4.21
CA SER A 3 16.02 -27.32 -4.18
C SER A 3 16.06 -26.91 -2.71
N ASP A 4 17.26 -26.71 -2.18
CA ASP A 4 17.46 -26.03 -0.92
C ASP A 4 17.13 -24.55 -1.15
N GLU A 5 15.93 -24.14 -0.78
CA GLU A 5 15.59 -22.73 -0.61
C GLU A 5 16.39 -22.24 0.60
N GLU A 6 17.44 -21.49 0.34
CA GLU A 6 18.20 -20.77 1.36
C GLU A 6 17.24 -19.76 2.04
N PHE A 7 16.83 -20.13 3.25
CA PHE A 7 16.16 -19.24 4.19
C PHE A 7 17.18 -18.19 4.62
N LEU A 8 17.15 -17.02 3.96
CA LEU A 8 17.98 -15.88 4.29
C LEU A 8 17.57 -15.36 5.68
N ASP A 9 18.41 -15.69 6.67
CA ASP A 9 18.30 -15.16 8.02
C ASP A 9 18.40 -13.62 7.97
N CYS A 10 17.39 -12.91 8.48
CA CYS A 10 17.37 -11.45 8.56
C CYS A 10 18.54 -10.87 9.37
N ALA A 11 19.30 -11.70 10.05
CA ALA A 11 20.46 -11.33 10.85
C ALA A 11 21.71 -10.98 10.04
N ASP A 12 21.79 -11.34 8.74
CA ASP A 12 22.95 -10.97 7.91
C ASP A 12 22.76 -9.64 7.18
N ALA A 13 22.77 -8.56 7.99
CA ALA A 13 22.60 -7.17 7.52
C ALA A 13 23.88 -6.55 6.94
N SER A 14 25.00 -7.31 6.83
CA SER A 14 26.31 -6.74 6.44
C SER A 14 26.46 -6.39 4.96
N SER A 15 25.49 -6.77 4.11
CA SER A 15 25.47 -6.46 2.67
C SER A 15 24.41 -5.41 2.30
N ARG A 16 23.79 -4.76 3.28
CA ARG A 16 22.74 -3.77 3.05
C ARG A 16 23.31 -2.39 2.73
N SER A 17 22.54 -1.66 1.95
CA SER A 17 22.71 -0.27 1.54
C SER A 17 23.30 0.63 2.63
N PRO A 18 24.20 1.59 2.31
CA PRO A 18 24.84 2.50 3.28
C PRO A 18 23.88 3.40 4.07
N TRP A 19 22.58 3.25 3.85
CA TRP A 19 21.51 4.05 4.49
C TRP A 19 20.85 3.34 5.68
N VAL A 20 21.14 2.06 5.94
CA VAL A 20 20.63 1.32 7.10
C VAL A 20 21.55 1.57 8.28
N ASN A 21 21.13 2.46 9.19
CA ASN A 21 21.84 2.74 10.44
C ASN A 21 21.43 1.71 11.49
N LEU A 22 22.36 1.24 12.32
CA LEU A 22 22.16 0.28 13.42
C LEU A 22 21.09 0.69 14.46
N SER A 23 20.59 1.95 14.40
CA SER A 23 19.43 2.41 15.18
C SER A 23 18.09 1.89 14.62
N ASP A 24 18.07 1.33 13.42
CA ASP A 24 16.83 0.89 12.76
C ASP A 24 16.43 -0.55 13.17
N GLU A 25 17.34 -1.35 13.74
CA GLU A 25 17.01 -2.67 14.30
C GLU A 25 16.09 -2.55 15.53
N ALA A 26 16.34 -1.57 16.40
CA ALA A 26 15.45 -1.29 17.53
C ALA A 26 14.06 -0.83 17.06
N SER A 27 13.99 -0.12 15.94
CA SER A 27 12.73 0.31 15.30
C SER A 27 11.97 -0.84 14.66
N PHE A 28 12.66 -1.89 14.22
CA PHE A 28 12.04 -3.08 13.64
C PHE A 28 11.41 -3.97 14.72
N GLU A 29 12.12 -4.21 15.84
CA GLU A 29 11.58 -4.95 16.98
C GLU A 29 10.36 -4.23 17.58
N GLU A 30 10.40 -2.90 17.67
CA GLU A 30 9.28 -2.07 18.11
C GLU A 30 8.06 -2.22 17.17
N LEU A 31 8.27 -2.31 15.85
CA LEU A 31 7.21 -2.54 14.87
C LEU A 31 6.58 -3.94 14.97
N VAL A 32 7.38 -4.95 15.25
CA VAL A 32 6.88 -6.33 15.47
C VAL A 32 6.07 -6.38 16.76
N GLU A 33 6.53 -5.72 17.82
CA GLU A 33 5.77 -5.62 19.07
C GLU A 33 4.51 -4.77 18.91
N GLU A 34 4.57 -3.66 18.17
CA GLU A 34 3.40 -2.84 17.83
C GLU A 34 2.41 -3.61 16.95
N ALA A 35 2.89 -4.43 16.01
CA ALA A 35 2.04 -5.30 15.21
C ALA A 35 1.37 -6.38 16.06
N LYS A 36 2.05 -6.95 17.07
CA LYS A 36 1.47 -7.88 18.03
C LYS A 36 0.40 -7.20 18.89
N ALA A 37 0.68 -6.02 19.41
CA ALA A 37 -0.27 -5.25 20.19
C ALA A 37 -1.53 -4.87 19.39
N ALA A 38 -1.34 -4.43 18.15
CA ALA A 38 -2.42 -4.05 17.23
C ALA A 38 -3.33 -5.24 16.86
N SER A 39 -2.77 -6.44 16.72
CA SER A 39 -3.56 -7.66 16.49
C SER A 39 -4.42 -8.06 17.69
N LEU A 40 -3.99 -7.70 18.90
CA LEU A 40 -4.77 -7.92 20.14
C LEU A 40 -5.89 -6.88 20.29
N GLU A 41 -5.64 -5.61 19.92
CA GLU A 41 -6.65 -4.54 19.97
C GLU A 41 -7.80 -4.78 18.98
N ASP A 42 -7.53 -5.31 17.79
CA ASP A 42 -8.57 -5.68 16.81
C ASP A 42 -9.50 -6.78 17.36
N ALA A 43 -9.00 -7.66 18.24
CA ALA A 43 -9.81 -8.70 18.89
C ALA A 43 -10.71 -8.16 20.02
N GLU A 44 -10.38 -7.01 20.63
CA GLU A 44 -11.18 -6.39 21.68
C GLU A 44 -12.25 -5.42 21.13
N ALA A 45 -11.99 -4.74 20.02
CA ALA A 45 -12.91 -3.77 19.41
C ALA A 45 -14.17 -4.41 18.80
N GLU A 46 -14.11 -5.69 18.40
CA GLU A 46 -15.25 -6.40 17.78
C GLU A 46 -16.31 -6.91 18.81
N LYS A 47 -16.06 -6.79 20.11
CA LYS A 47 -17.00 -7.31 21.12
C LYS A 47 -18.24 -6.41 21.40
N GLU A 48 -18.31 -5.23 20.79
CA GLU A 48 -19.34 -4.22 21.15
C GLU A 48 -20.40 -3.94 20.04
N VAL A 49 -20.46 -4.70 18.95
CA VAL A 49 -21.44 -4.46 17.88
C VAL A 49 -22.50 -5.54 17.85
N VAL A 50 -23.68 -5.24 18.45
CA VAL A 50 -24.90 -6.05 18.32
C VAL A 50 -25.71 -5.55 17.11
N PRO A 51 -26.29 -6.42 16.28
CA PRO A 51 -26.92 -6.01 15.02
C PRO A 51 -28.33 -5.43 15.23
N ALA A 52 -28.58 -4.30 14.58
CA ALA A 52 -29.94 -3.78 14.40
C ALA A 52 -30.52 -4.29 13.06
N VAL A 53 -31.62 -5.00 13.18
CA VAL A 53 -32.44 -5.52 12.09
C VAL A 53 -33.24 -4.39 11.44
N ALA A 54 -33.22 -4.25 10.13
CA ALA A 54 -34.20 -3.43 9.41
C ALA A 54 -34.64 -4.08 8.09
N GLU A 55 -35.95 -4.07 7.93
CA GLU A 55 -36.81 -4.81 7.01
C GLU A 55 -36.76 -4.37 5.54
N THR A 56 -37.11 -5.35 4.74
CA THR A 56 -37.46 -5.41 3.32
C THR A 56 -38.33 -4.29 2.73
N ARG A 57 -38.07 -3.92 1.46
CA ARG A 57 -39.16 -3.65 0.52
C ARG A 57 -38.80 -3.96 -0.94
N SER A 58 -39.57 -4.85 -1.51
CA SER A 58 -39.63 -5.24 -2.91
C SER A 58 -40.38 -4.20 -3.75
N VAL A 59 -39.91 -3.90 -4.96
CA VAL A 59 -40.81 -3.46 -6.07
C VAL A 59 -40.29 -3.99 -7.39
N SER A 60 -41.19 -4.70 -8.08
CA SER A 60 -41.08 -5.22 -9.45
C SER A 60 -41.44 -4.13 -10.48
N SER A 61 -40.84 -4.12 -11.65
CA SER A 61 -41.61 -4.02 -12.89
C SER A 61 -40.76 -4.16 -14.17
N SER A 62 -41.33 -4.88 -15.09
CA SER A 62 -40.94 -5.30 -16.42
C SER A 62 -40.90 -4.21 -17.48
N SER A 63 -40.09 -4.35 -18.54
CA SER A 63 -40.54 -4.44 -19.95
C SER A 63 -39.42 -4.39 -20.99
N ASP A 64 -39.40 -5.40 -21.82
CA ASP A 64 -39.14 -5.53 -23.27
C ASP A 64 -38.20 -4.58 -24.04
N GLY A 65 -37.28 -5.23 -24.79
CA GLY A 65 -37.04 -4.83 -26.18
C GLY A 65 -35.62 -4.90 -26.72
N ALA A 66 -35.42 -5.89 -27.61
CA ALA A 66 -34.53 -5.91 -28.78
C ALA A 66 -33.05 -6.34 -28.62
N GLU A 67 -32.81 -7.37 -29.38
CA GLU A 67 -31.61 -8.15 -29.65
C GLU A 67 -30.47 -7.33 -30.26
N THR A 68 -29.27 -7.48 -29.72
CA THR A 68 -28.02 -7.52 -30.49
C THR A 68 -27.14 -8.60 -29.84
N GLU A 69 -26.79 -9.60 -30.63
CA GLU A 69 -25.88 -10.68 -30.29
C GLU A 69 -24.45 -10.09 -30.22
N GLU A 70 -24.03 -9.72 -29.03
CA GLU A 70 -22.63 -9.70 -28.60
C GLU A 70 -22.54 -10.73 -27.50
N GLU A 71 -21.77 -11.78 -27.72
CA GLU A 71 -21.43 -12.81 -26.75
C GLU A 71 -20.64 -12.13 -25.60
N GLU A 72 -21.36 -11.42 -24.72
CA GLU A 72 -20.86 -11.10 -23.40
C GLU A 72 -20.87 -12.41 -22.60
N GLU A 73 -19.71 -12.94 -22.31
CA GLU A 73 -19.53 -13.91 -21.23
C GLU A 73 -20.04 -13.23 -19.95
N GLU A 74 -21.35 -13.30 -19.71
CA GLU A 74 -21.94 -13.04 -18.39
C GLU A 74 -21.39 -14.14 -17.46
N GLU A 75 -20.26 -13.84 -16.80
CA GLU A 75 -19.87 -14.49 -15.55
C GLU A 75 -21.09 -14.37 -14.63
N LEU A 76 -21.89 -15.46 -14.56
CA LEU A 76 -23.00 -15.56 -13.63
C LEU A 76 -22.45 -15.30 -12.24
N GLU A 77 -22.58 -14.06 -11.77
CA GLU A 77 -22.27 -13.71 -10.39
C GLU A 77 -23.23 -14.53 -9.52
N GLU A 78 -22.70 -15.60 -8.93
CA GLU A 78 -23.45 -16.44 -8.00
C GLU A 78 -23.88 -15.53 -6.85
N ILE A 79 -25.18 -15.20 -6.82
CA ILE A 79 -25.75 -14.34 -5.77
C ILE A 79 -25.68 -15.11 -4.46
N ILE A 80 -24.62 -14.86 -3.68
CA ILE A 80 -24.41 -15.47 -2.37
C ILE A 80 -25.54 -15.02 -1.46
N SER A 81 -26.28 -15.95 -0.84
CA SER A 81 -27.34 -15.58 0.08
C SER A 81 -26.76 -14.86 1.32
N PRO A 82 -27.52 -13.97 1.96
CA PRO A 82 -27.07 -13.29 3.18
C PRO A 82 -26.64 -14.24 4.30
N GLU A 83 -27.32 -15.37 4.45
CA GLU A 83 -27.00 -16.39 5.45
C GLU A 83 -25.68 -17.10 5.13
N ALA A 84 -25.44 -17.39 3.83
CA ALA A 84 -24.19 -17.99 3.38
C ALA A 84 -23.02 -17.00 3.59
N MET A 85 -23.21 -15.72 3.27
CA MET A 85 -22.21 -14.70 3.52
C MET A 85 -21.86 -14.59 5.01
N GLN A 86 -22.87 -14.57 5.88
CA GLN A 86 -22.66 -14.52 7.32
C GLN A 86 -21.89 -15.75 7.83
N SER A 87 -22.21 -16.94 7.32
CA SER A 87 -21.48 -18.17 7.66
C SER A 87 -20.00 -18.10 7.24
N MET A 88 -19.71 -17.54 6.05
CA MET A 88 -18.35 -17.33 5.57
C MET A 88 -17.58 -16.35 6.46
N VAL A 89 -18.20 -15.23 6.85
CA VAL A 89 -17.60 -14.23 7.75
C VAL A 89 -17.28 -14.84 9.12
N VAL A 90 -18.19 -15.61 9.70
CA VAL A 90 -17.96 -16.32 10.97
C VAL A 90 -16.78 -17.30 10.85
N SER A 91 -16.73 -18.09 9.80
CA SER A 91 -15.63 -19.03 9.56
C SER A 91 -14.28 -18.31 9.38
N ALA A 92 -14.25 -17.23 8.58
CA ALA A 92 -13.06 -16.42 8.38
C ALA A 92 -12.60 -15.74 9.67
N THR A 93 -13.52 -15.30 10.52
CA THR A 93 -13.20 -14.72 11.82
C THR A 93 -12.56 -15.73 12.77
N ALA A 94 -13.05 -16.98 12.80
CA ALA A 94 -12.43 -18.04 13.59
C ALA A 94 -10.97 -18.32 13.13
N LEU A 95 -10.75 -18.38 11.82
CA LEU A 95 -9.40 -18.57 11.24
C LEU A 95 -8.49 -17.33 11.49
N LYS A 96 -9.04 -16.11 11.53
CA LYS A 96 -8.30 -14.90 11.94
C LYS A 96 -7.78 -15.04 13.37
N GLU A 97 -8.61 -15.48 14.30
CA GLU A 97 -8.23 -15.69 15.70
C GLU A 97 -7.16 -16.78 15.85
N GLU A 98 -7.26 -17.86 15.08
CA GLU A 98 -6.21 -18.88 15.00
C GLU A 98 -4.88 -18.27 14.50
N GLY A 99 -4.93 -17.48 13.42
CA GLY A 99 -3.78 -16.78 12.90
C GLY A 99 -3.17 -15.80 13.90
N ASN A 100 -3.98 -15.04 14.63
CA ASN A 100 -3.52 -14.14 15.71
C ASN A 100 -2.81 -14.93 16.82
N THR A 101 -3.30 -16.12 17.16
CA THR A 101 -2.66 -17.00 18.16
C THR A 101 -1.28 -17.44 17.71
N HIS A 102 -1.15 -17.88 16.45
CA HIS A 102 0.16 -18.25 15.88
C HIS A 102 1.10 -17.05 15.80
N PHE A 103 0.59 -15.89 15.40
CA PHE A 103 1.36 -14.64 15.33
C PHE A 103 1.92 -14.24 16.70
N SER A 104 1.12 -14.32 17.77
CA SER A 104 1.56 -14.03 19.15
C SER A 104 2.67 -14.98 19.64
N GLN A 105 2.71 -16.19 19.10
CA GLN A 105 3.74 -17.22 19.37
C GLN A 105 4.97 -17.08 18.45
N SER A 106 4.98 -16.04 17.59
CA SER A 106 6.01 -15.84 16.55
C SER A 106 6.09 -16.99 15.52
N ALA A 107 5.04 -17.81 15.41
CA ALA A 107 4.86 -18.84 14.40
C ALA A 107 4.29 -18.19 13.12
N PHE A 108 5.13 -17.38 12.44
CA PHE A 108 4.69 -16.55 11.32
C PHE A 108 4.21 -17.34 10.09
N PRO A 109 4.87 -18.46 9.69
CA PRO A 109 4.37 -19.28 8.58
C PRO A 109 2.99 -19.87 8.84
N GLU A 110 2.72 -20.36 10.06
CA GLU A 110 1.44 -20.92 10.49
C GLU A 110 0.35 -19.82 10.54
N ALA A 111 0.72 -18.64 11.05
CA ALA A 111 -0.17 -17.48 11.05
C ALA A 111 -0.56 -17.08 9.62
N MET A 112 0.39 -17.01 8.70
CA MET A 112 0.14 -16.71 7.28
C MET A 112 -0.77 -17.74 6.63
N GLN A 113 -0.59 -19.02 6.94
CA GLN A 113 -1.46 -20.08 6.42
C GLN A 113 -2.91 -19.90 6.93
N ALA A 114 -3.09 -19.63 8.22
CA ALA A 114 -4.40 -19.39 8.81
C ALA A 114 -5.09 -18.16 8.18
N TYR A 115 -4.38 -17.03 8.02
CA TYR A 115 -4.94 -15.84 7.36
C TYR A 115 -5.25 -16.09 5.87
N SER A 116 -4.43 -16.87 5.17
CA SER A 116 -4.69 -17.25 3.77
C SER A 116 -5.91 -18.14 3.65
N ASN A 117 -6.09 -19.11 4.55
CA ASN A 117 -7.28 -19.95 4.63
C ASN A 117 -8.54 -19.10 4.90
N ALA A 118 -8.43 -18.09 5.80
CA ALA A 118 -9.51 -17.15 6.06
C ALA A 118 -9.88 -16.33 4.81
N LEU A 119 -8.89 -15.85 4.07
CA LEU A 119 -9.09 -15.09 2.83
C LEU A 119 -9.77 -15.94 1.74
N THR A 120 -9.41 -17.22 1.61
CA THR A 120 -10.04 -18.13 0.64
C THR A 120 -11.45 -18.54 1.03
N SER A 121 -11.83 -18.46 2.31
CA SER A 121 -13.19 -18.71 2.77
C SER A 121 -14.16 -17.55 2.50
N LEU A 122 -13.65 -16.38 2.15
CA LEU A 122 -14.43 -15.20 1.77
C LEU A 122 -14.62 -15.14 0.25
N PRO A 123 -15.71 -14.52 -0.25
CA PRO A 123 -15.92 -14.33 -1.67
C PRO A 123 -14.82 -13.49 -2.29
N HIS A 124 -14.48 -13.77 -3.54
CA HIS A 124 -13.45 -13.02 -4.27
C HIS A 124 -13.88 -11.56 -4.45
N LYS A 125 -15.11 -11.33 -4.87
CA LYS A 125 -15.71 -9.99 -4.98
C LYS A 125 -16.62 -9.75 -3.77
N VAL A 126 -16.33 -8.71 -3.03
CA VAL A 126 -17.15 -8.23 -1.90
C VAL A 126 -17.49 -6.75 -2.13
N ALA A 127 -18.71 -6.38 -1.75
CA ALA A 127 -19.12 -4.98 -1.83
C ALA A 127 -18.23 -4.11 -0.95
N THR A 128 -17.79 -2.98 -1.45
CA THR A 128 -16.99 -1.99 -0.71
C THR A 128 -17.74 -1.59 0.58
N GLU A 129 -16.99 -1.44 1.67
CA GLU A 129 -17.53 -1.10 3.02
C GLU A 129 -18.41 -2.17 3.68
N SER A 130 -18.59 -3.35 3.06
CA SER A 130 -19.26 -4.47 3.71
C SER A 130 -18.41 -5.02 4.87
N GLU A 131 -19.06 -5.76 5.79
CA GLU A 131 -18.37 -6.47 6.88
C GLU A 131 -17.30 -7.44 6.34
N ALA A 132 -17.62 -8.16 5.27
CA ALA A 132 -16.68 -9.07 4.61
C ALA A 132 -15.48 -8.30 4.00
N SER A 133 -15.69 -7.12 3.42
CA SER A 133 -14.62 -6.27 2.89
C SER A 133 -13.69 -5.76 4.00
N LYS A 134 -14.25 -5.31 5.11
CA LYS A 134 -13.47 -4.90 6.29
C LYS A 134 -12.66 -6.06 6.86
N LEU A 135 -13.29 -7.24 7.01
CA LEU A 135 -12.60 -8.44 7.48
C LEU A 135 -11.47 -8.85 6.52
N LYS A 136 -11.70 -8.79 5.20
CA LYS A 136 -10.66 -9.04 4.19
C LYS A 136 -9.48 -8.08 4.34
N ALA A 137 -9.73 -6.79 4.53
CA ALA A 137 -8.68 -5.79 4.77
C ALA A 137 -7.87 -6.08 6.05
N ILE A 138 -8.52 -6.50 7.14
CA ILE A 138 -7.86 -6.89 8.40
C ILE A 138 -6.99 -8.13 8.19
N LEU A 139 -7.50 -9.17 7.52
CA LEU A 139 -6.76 -10.41 7.25
C LEU A 139 -5.50 -10.15 6.41
N LEU A 140 -5.63 -9.39 5.33
CA LEU A 140 -4.52 -8.99 4.48
C LEU A 140 -3.49 -8.18 5.26
N CYS A 141 -3.95 -7.23 6.06
CA CYS A 141 -3.07 -6.43 6.89
C CYS A 141 -2.33 -7.29 7.94
N ASN A 142 -2.99 -8.27 8.56
CA ASN A 142 -2.34 -9.19 9.51
C ASN A 142 -1.36 -10.14 8.81
N ARG A 143 -1.66 -10.61 7.59
CA ARG A 143 -0.70 -11.38 6.79
C ARG A 143 0.50 -10.53 6.39
N ALA A 144 0.29 -9.27 6.03
CA ALA A 144 1.37 -8.31 5.80
C ALA A 144 2.27 -8.11 7.04
N ALA A 145 1.72 -8.21 8.26
CA ALA A 145 2.55 -8.17 9.47
C ALA A 145 3.46 -9.40 9.60
N CYS A 146 3.00 -10.59 9.20
CA CYS A 146 3.85 -11.78 9.12
C CYS A 146 4.96 -11.61 8.09
N HIS A 147 4.63 -11.14 6.88
CA HIS A 147 5.61 -10.83 5.83
C HIS A 147 6.64 -9.80 6.29
N LEU A 148 6.21 -8.81 7.08
CA LEU A 148 7.08 -7.79 7.65
C LEU A 148 8.08 -8.42 8.63
N SER A 149 7.63 -9.35 9.49
CA SER A 149 8.49 -10.09 10.41
C SER A 149 9.47 -11.03 9.70
N LEU A 150 9.11 -11.49 8.50
CA LEU A 150 9.95 -12.33 7.64
C LEU A 150 10.80 -11.53 6.63
N CYS A 151 10.78 -10.20 6.70
CA CYS A 151 11.47 -9.29 5.77
C CYS A 151 11.07 -9.46 4.29
N SER A 152 9.90 -10.01 4.00
CA SER A 152 9.35 -10.18 2.64
C SER A 152 8.68 -8.88 2.19
N TRP A 153 9.46 -7.82 1.98
CA TRP A 153 8.97 -6.46 1.78
C TRP A 153 8.04 -6.28 0.58
N SER A 154 8.25 -7.02 -0.51
CA SER A 154 7.39 -7.00 -1.68
C SER A 154 6.00 -7.54 -1.38
N ASP A 155 5.92 -8.61 -0.59
CA ASP A 155 4.66 -9.23 -0.21
C ASP A 155 3.88 -8.35 0.78
N VAL A 156 4.59 -7.63 1.66
CA VAL A 156 3.98 -6.59 2.51
C VAL A 156 3.27 -5.55 1.65
N VAL A 157 3.93 -5.04 0.60
CA VAL A 157 3.33 -4.03 -0.29
C VAL A 157 2.10 -4.59 -0.98
N THR A 158 2.18 -5.81 -1.53
CA THR A 158 1.07 -6.47 -2.23
C THR A 158 -0.14 -6.63 -1.33
N ASP A 159 0.04 -7.19 -0.13
CA ASP A 159 -1.05 -7.38 0.82
C ASP A 159 -1.65 -6.04 1.30
N CYS A 160 -0.81 -5.03 1.55
CA CYS A 160 -1.29 -3.71 1.95
C CYS A 160 -2.05 -2.99 0.82
N ASP A 161 -1.62 -3.13 -0.43
CA ASP A 161 -2.32 -2.56 -1.59
C ASP A 161 -3.72 -3.19 -1.73
N GLU A 162 -3.82 -4.52 -1.60
CA GLU A 162 -5.12 -5.21 -1.62
C GLU A 162 -5.98 -4.82 -0.42
N ALA A 163 -5.40 -4.69 0.78
CA ALA A 163 -6.12 -4.23 1.96
C ALA A 163 -6.70 -2.82 1.79
N LEU A 164 -5.94 -1.91 1.18
CA LEU A 164 -6.38 -0.54 0.90
C LEU A 164 -7.42 -0.47 -0.22
N THR A 165 -7.45 -1.44 -1.13
CA THR A 165 -8.55 -1.59 -2.11
C THR A 165 -9.85 -1.99 -1.41
N CYS A 166 -9.77 -2.90 -0.42
CA CYS A 166 -10.93 -3.33 0.37
C CYS A 166 -11.42 -2.24 1.34
N GLN A 167 -10.49 -1.51 1.98
CA GLN A 167 -10.77 -0.46 2.96
C GLN A 167 -9.86 0.74 2.72
N PRO A 168 -10.28 1.71 1.89
CA PRO A 168 -9.53 2.95 1.68
C PRO A 168 -9.32 3.69 3.01
N GLY A 169 -8.09 4.14 3.26
CA GLY A 169 -7.76 4.86 4.50
C GLY A 169 -7.42 3.97 5.71
N TYR A 170 -7.26 2.65 5.53
CA TYR A 170 -6.85 1.76 6.62
C TYR A 170 -5.41 2.06 7.07
N VAL A 171 -5.27 2.91 8.09
CA VAL A 171 -3.99 3.50 8.53
C VAL A 171 -2.92 2.45 8.85
N LYS A 172 -3.30 1.31 9.47
CA LYS A 172 -2.35 0.23 9.78
C LYS A 172 -1.71 -0.34 8.50
N ALA A 173 -2.47 -0.50 7.42
CA ALA A 173 -1.94 -0.95 6.14
C ALA A 173 -1.01 0.09 5.51
N VAL A 174 -1.36 1.39 5.59
CA VAL A 174 -0.50 2.47 5.10
C VAL A 174 0.84 2.50 5.85
N VAL A 175 0.83 2.37 7.19
CA VAL A 175 2.06 2.32 8.01
C VAL A 175 2.96 1.15 7.62
N ARG A 176 2.39 -0.05 7.44
CA ARG A 176 3.14 -1.25 7.04
C ARG A 176 3.72 -1.10 5.64
N ARG A 177 2.94 -0.57 4.70
CA ARG A 177 3.39 -0.33 3.32
C ARG A 177 4.50 0.73 3.27
N ALA A 178 4.35 1.82 4.00
CA ALA A 178 5.38 2.85 4.11
C ALA A 178 6.71 2.28 4.62
N THR A 179 6.64 1.42 5.66
CA THR A 179 7.82 0.74 6.20
C THR A 179 8.46 -0.18 5.17
N ALA A 180 7.68 -0.96 4.43
CA ALA A 180 8.19 -1.82 3.38
C ALA A 180 8.80 -1.01 2.22
N TYR A 181 8.22 0.12 1.85
CA TYR A 181 8.78 1.01 0.83
C TYR A 181 10.12 1.61 1.26
N GLU A 182 10.33 1.94 2.54
CA GLU A 182 11.64 2.38 3.04
C GLU A 182 12.69 1.27 2.83
N GLN A 183 12.37 0.01 3.15
CA GLN A 183 13.27 -1.11 2.99
C GLN A 183 13.55 -1.46 1.51
N LEU A 184 12.59 -1.21 0.63
CA LEU A 184 12.73 -1.37 -0.81
C LEU A 184 13.40 -0.17 -1.51
N GLU A 185 13.87 0.83 -0.75
CA GLU A 185 14.43 2.09 -1.25
C GLU A 185 13.49 2.89 -2.16
N LYS A 186 12.18 2.61 -2.10
CA LYS A 186 11.12 3.37 -2.76
C LYS A 186 10.74 4.59 -1.92
N LEU A 187 11.73 5.49 -1.76
CA LEU A 187 11.67 6.57 -0.76
C LEU A 187 10.57 7.60 -1.04
N ARG A 188 10.20 7.80 -2.31
CA ARG A 188 9.12 8.73 -2.69
C ARG A 188 7.75 8.18 -2.28
N GLU A 189 7.54 6.89 -2.54
CA GLU A 189 6.33 6.17 -2.16
C GLU A 189 6.20 6.11 -0.63
N ALA A 190 7.28 5.78 0.07
CA ALA A 190 7.33 5.80 1.53
C ALA A 190 6.98 7.18 2.10
N LEU A 191 7.58 8.24 1.57
CA LEU A 191 7.32 9.62 2.00
C LEU A 191 5.84 10.00 1.81
N ASN A 192 5.22 9.58 0.71
CA ASN A 192 3.81 9.84 0.44
C ASN A 192 2.92 9.12 1.46
N ASP A 193 3.18 7.84 1.72
CA ASP A 193 2.41 7.06 2.69
C ASP A 193 2.56 7.65 4.11
N TRP A 194 3.76 8.04 4.54
CA TRP A 194 3.95 8.69 5.84
C TRP A 194 3.20 10.03 5.96
N LYS A 195 3.09 10.80 4.87
CA LYS A 195 2.26 12.01 4.85
C LYS A 195 0.77 11.68 5.02
N VAL A 196 0.28 10.62 4.36
CA VAL A 196 -1.09 10.12 4.55
C VAL A 196 -1.35 9.73 6.00
N VAL A 197 -0.42 8.99 6.63
CA VAL A 197 -0.53 8.63 8.06
C VAL A 197 -0.59 9.87 8.95
N LEU A 198 0.23 10.89 8.68
CA LEU A 198 0.27 12.10 9.49
C LEU A 198 -1.04 12.90 9.43
N GLU A 199 -1.68 12.92 8.26
CA GLU A 199 -2.93 13.65 8.00
C GLU A 199 -4.17 12.87 8.43
N SER A 200 -4.07 11.54 8.60
CA SER A 200 -5.22 10.71 8.96
C SER A 200 -5.73 11.03 10.36
N PRO A 201 -7.06 11.23 10.54
CA PRO A 201 -7.67 11.41 11.85
C PRO A 201 -7.57 10.15 12.73
N ASP A 202 -7.57 8.97 12.12
CA ASP A 202 -7.59 7.66 12.78
C ASP A 202 -6.20 7.17 13.19
N ALA A 203 -5.14 7.93 12.84
CA ALA A 203 -3.80 7.58 13.22
C ALA A 203 -3.56 7.76 14.72
N LEU A 204 -3.06 6.72 15.38
CA LEU A 204 -2.65 6.77 16.79
C LEU A 204 -1.47 7.75 16.98
N PRO A 205 -1.29 8.32 18.19
CA PRO A 205 -0.18 9.23 18.47
C PRO A 205 1.20 8.63 18.16
N ALA A 206 1.41 7.35 18.45
CA ALA A 206 2.64 6.63 18.14
C ALA A 206 2.90 6.59 16.62
N MET A 207 1.90 6.25 15.81
CA MET A 207 1.99 6.22 14.34
C MET A 207 2.32 7.62 13.78
N ARG A 208 1.68 8.67 14.31
CA ARG A 208 1.97 10.06 13.90
C ARG A 208 3.39 10.49 14.27
N ASN A 209 3.90 10.09 15.43
CA ASN A 209 5.27 10.41 15.85
C ASN A 209 6.28 9.72 14.92
N LYS A 210 6.06 8.44 14.59
CA LYS A 210 6.87 7.71 13.63
C LYS A 210 6.81 8.36 12.26
N ALA A 211 5.61 8.71 11.77
CA ALA A 211 5.46 9.39 10.49
C ALA A 211 6.24 10.71 10.44
N ARG A 212 6.20 11.54 11.51
CA ARG A 212 7.01 12.77 11.58
C ARG A 212 8.50 12.50 11.50
N ALA A 213 8.98 11.49 12.21
CA ALA A 213 10.40 11.12 12.20
C ALA A 213 10.85 10.62 10.80
N SER A 214 10.07 9.72 10.19
CA SER A 214 10.35 9.24 8.85
C SER A 214 10.28 10.34 7.79
N ILE A 215 9.28 11.23 7.84
CA ILE A 215 9.17 12.37 6.92
C ILE A 215 10.40 13.27 7.04
N ALA A 216 10.80 13.63 8.26
CA ALA A 216 11.97 14.48 8.49
C ALA A 216 13.28 13.87 7.93
N LYS A 217 13.41 12.54 7.97
CA LYS A 217 14.53 11.77 7.41
C LYS A 217 14.46 11.71 5.89
N LEU A 218 13.28 11.38 5.32
CA LEU A 218 13.13 11.06 3.91
C LEU A 218 13.00 12.28 3.00
N GLU A 219 12.34 13.34 3.46
CA GLU A 219 12.04 14.52 2.62
C GLU A 219 13.27 15.18 2.01
N PRO A 220 14.39 15.45 2.75
CA PRO A 220 15.59 16.01 2.16
C PRO A 220 16.25 15.07 1.14
N ILE A 221 16.19 13.74 1.38
CA ILE A 221 16.78 12.73 0.49
C ILE A 221 16.00 12.67 -0.83
N VAL A 222 14.67 12.59 -0.74
CA VAL A 222 13.78 12.55 -1.91
C VAL A 222 13.94 13.83 -2.73
N LYS A 223 13.94 15.00 -2.07
CA LYS A 223 14.11 16.28 -2.73
C LYS A 223 15.44 16.38 -3.49
N ALA A 224 16.55 15.98 -2.86
CA ALA A 224 17.86 15.98 -3.50
C ALA A 224 17.91 15.04 -4.71
N LYS A 225 17.26 13.87 -4.60
CA LYS A 225 17.14 12.90 -5.71
C LYS A 225 16.31 13.48 -6.86
N GLU A 226 15.20 14.12 -6.57
CA GLU A 226 14.33 14.76 -7.57
C GLU A 226 15.03 15.94 -8.28
N GLU A 227 15.77 16.76 -7.55
CA GLU A 227 16.56 17.83 -8.15
C GLU A 227 17.62 17.28 -9.11
N LYS A 228 18.34 16.25 -8.71
CA LYS A 228 19.31 15.56 -9.55
C LYS A 228 18.68 14.93 -10.80
N GLU A 229 17.57 14.20 -10.65
CA GLU A 229 16.84 13.62 -11.78
C GLU A 229 16.35 14.70 -12.75
N LYS A 230 15.88 15.83 -12.22
CA LYS A 230 15.45 16.99 -13.01
C LYS A 230 16.61 17.60 -13.79
N GLU A 231 17.77 17.79 -13.14
CA GLU A 231 18.97 18.31 -13.81
C GLU A 231 19.46 17.38 -14.92
N GLU A 232 19.48 16.06 -14.67
CA GLU A 232 19.84 15.06 -15.68
C GLU A 232 18.86 15.06 -16.86
N MET A 233 17.55 15.16 -16.59
CA MET A 233 16.53 15.24 -17.62
C MET A 233 16.66 16.53 -18.46
N MET A 234 16.88 17.65 -17.80
CA MET A 234 17.12 18.94 -18.46
C MET A 234 18.39 18.91 -19.33
N GLY A 235 19.46 18.25 -18.84
CA GLY A 235 20.68 18.02 -19.62
C GLY A 235 20.40 17.24 -20.89
N LYS A 236 19.72 16.09 -20.78
CA LYS A 236 19.34 15.26 -21.94
C LYS A 236 18.46 16.01 -22.93
N LEU A 237 17.51 16.81 -22.43
CA LEU A 237 16.64 17.64 -23.28
C LEU A 237 17.45 18.72 -24.02
N LYS A 238 18.42 19.35 -23.34
CA LYS A 238 19.34 20.33 -23.94
C LYS A 238 20.19 19.69 -25.03
N ASP A 239 20.74 18.50 -24.79
CA ASP A 239 21.54 17.75 -25.77
C ASP A 239 20.71 17.37 -27.00
N LEU A 240 19.48 16.89 -26.81
CA LEU A 240 18.55 16.61 -27.89
C LEU A 240 18.21 17.89 -28.68
N GLY A 241 17.95 18.99 -27.98
CA GLY A 241 17.74 20.30 -28.61
C GLY A 241 18.94 20.76 -29.46
N ASN A 242 20.13 20.63 -28.90
CA ASN A 242 21.37 20.98 -29.60
C ASN A 242 21.63 20.08 -30.84
N MET A 243 21.28 18.81 -30.77
CA MET A 243 21.40 17.89 -31.90
C MET A 243 20.50 18.33 -33.07
N ILE A 244 19.27 18.76 -32.78
CA ILE A 244 18.34 19.26 -33.80
C ILE A 244 18.79 20.62 -34.34
N LEU A 245 19.08 21.56 -33.44
CA LEU A 245 19.49 22.93 -33.81
C LEU A 245 20.84 22.99 -34.49
N GLY A 246 21.73 22.06 -34.17
CA GLY A 246 23.06 21.96 -34.77
C GLY A 246 23.05 21.77 -36.31
N ASN A 247 22.03 21.12 -36.87
CA ASN A 247 21.80 21.02 -38.29
C ASN A 247 21.56 22.39 -38.97
N PHE A 248 21.16 23.40 -38.18
CA PHE A 248 20.93 24.77 -38.64
C PHE A 248 22.02 25.73 -38.15
N GLY A 249 23.12 25.21 -37.58
CA GLY A 249 24.21 26.03 -37.01
C GLY A 249 23.82 26.79 -35.75
N LEU A 250 22.78 26.32 -35.04
CA LEU A 250 22.23 26.94 -33.82
C LEU A 250 22.45 26.01 -32.62
N SER A 251 22.38 26.59 -31.42
CA SER A 251 22.45 25.89 -30.15
C SER A 251 21.32 26.37 -29.22
N THR A 252 20.91 25.57 -28.25
CA THR A 252 19.98 25.98 -27.20
C THR A 252 20.50 27.19 -26.41
N ASP A 253 21.83 27.40 -26.35
CA ASP A 253 22.44 28.56 -25.68
C ASP A 253 22.23 29.88 -26.45
N ASN A 254 21.83 29.82 -27.74
CA ASN A 254 21.42 30.99 -28.51
C ASN A 254 20.04 31.53 -28.09
N PHE A 255 19.28 30.76 -27.30
CA PHE A 255 17.95 31.14 -26.86
C PHE A 255 17.95 31.45 -25.37
N GLN A 256 17.67 32.70 -25.04
CA GLN A 256 17.56 33.13 -23.64
C GLN A 256 16.10 33.34 -23.27
N MET A 257 15.60 32.54 -22.31
CA MET A 257 14.29 32.77 -21.74
C MET A 257 14.38 33.83 -20.64
N VAL A 258 13.61 34.90 -20.78
CA VAL A 258 13.49 35.95 -19.77
C VAL A 258 12.05 35.96 -19.28
N GLN A 259 11.88 35.78 -17.95
CA GLN A 259 10.57 35.89 -17.33
C GLN A 259 10.23 37.34 -17.06
N ASP A 260 9.08 37.82 -17.52
CA ASP A 260 8.57 39.13 -17.20
C ASP A 260 8.08 39.14 -15.74
N PRO A 261 8.68 39.98 -14.89
CA PRO A 261 8.35 40.06 -13.47
C PRO A 261 6.91 40.55 -13.20
N ASN A 262 6.26 41.23 -14.17
CA ASN A 262 4.93 41.79 -13.99
C ASN A 262 3.83 40.83 -14.45
N THR A 263 4.06 40.09 -15.51
CA THR A 263 3.04 39.20 -16.12
C THR A 263 3.26 37.72 -15.82
N GLY A 264 4.46 37.33 -15.32
CA GLY A 264 4.88 35.94 -15.15
C GLY A 264 5.10 35.20 -16.47
N GLY A 265 4.89 35.86 -17.62
CA GLY A 265 5.10 35.32 -18.96
C GLY A 265 6.58 35.16 -19.30
N TYR A 266 6.89 34.21 -20.19
CA TYR A 266 8.26 34.02 -20.69
C TYR A 266 8.41 34.62 -22.08
N SER A 267 9.45 35.43 -22.26
CA SER A 267 9.92 35.89 -23.57
C SER A 267 11.19 35.15 -23.97
N VAL A 268 11.30 34.82 -25.25
CA VAL A 268 12.51 34.15 -25.80
C VAL A 268 13.29 35.18 -26.59
N ASN A 269 14.50 35.48 -26.12
CA ASN A 269 15.43 36.34 -26.83
C ASN A 269 16.51 35.50 -27.54
N PHE A 270 16.80 35.84 -28.79
CA PHE A 270 17.83 35.22 -29.59
C PHE A 270 19.16 35.98 -29.41
N LYS A 271 20.19 35.27 -28.99
CA LYS A 271 21.53 35.78 -28.84
C LYS A 271 22.41 35.22 -29.96
N GLN A 272 22.83 36.08 -30.86
CA GLN A 272 23.83 35.77 -31.89
C GLN A 272 25.21 35.61 -31.29
#